data_10f8fea44a183135163fbedf4c887a8d
#
_entry.id   10f8fea44a183135163fbedf4c887a8d
#
_cell.length_a   1.000
_cell.length_b   1.000
_cell.length_c   1.000
_cell.angle_alpha   90.00
_cell.angle_beta   90.00
_cell.angle_gamma   90.00
#
_symmetry.space_group_name_H-M   'P 1'
#
loop_
_entity.id
_entity.type
_entity.pdbx_description
1 polymer ?
#
loop_
_entity_poly.entity_id
_entity_poly.type
_entity_poly.pdbx_seq_one_letter_code
_entity_poly.pdbx_strand_id
1 'polypeptide(L)'
;MAAIKIVLIILLVLLCAGLAVRQAILEKGLRRAARRMREQMANETTARLALPCPSAGAEELLSCLNQLLELRQEERALYRRKEQELRRQIANVSHDLRTPLTSILGYLQLLEGEGLPLEKRAEYLAVIEGRARTLQTFIAAFYDLSRIEGGELPLEREKVDLSRALSDQLAAAYEQIEAAGLAVEVDIAPGLPPVWADSGAVTRIFSNLLTNALRHGEDTLSVRLYREGGVILSAFSNRAEGLTAEDAAHVFERFYTGGKMRTGQMTGAGLATVNHLAERM
;
A
#
# COMPACT_ATOMS: atom_id res chain seq x y z
N MET A 1 -67.45 -38.20 33.79
CA MET A 1 -66.21 -37.91 34.57
C MET A 1 -65.02 -38.73 34.11
N ALA A 2 -65.10 -40.07 33.97
CA ALA A 2 -63.97 -40.91 33.48
C ALA A 2 -63.55 -40.67 32.06
N ALA A 3 -64.52 -40.52 31.13
CA ALA A 3 -64.20 -40.23 29.71
C ALA A 3 -63.45 -38.89 29.48
N ILE A 4 -63.78 -37.85 30.24
CA ILE A 4 -63.10 -36.54 30.16
C ILE A 4 -61.62 -36.67 30.64
N LYS A 5 -61.38 -37.46 31.73
CA LYS A 5 -60.01 -37.70 32.21
C LYS A 5 -59.17 -38.48 31.19
N ILE A 6 -59.74 -39.45 30.51
CA ILE A 6 -59.06 -40.24 29.47
C ILE A 6 -58.67 -39.34 28.27
N VAL A 7 -59.63 -38.50 27.81
CA VAL A 7 -59.37 -37.55 26.73
C VAL A 7 -58.23 -36.57 27.09
N LEU A 8 -58.26 -36.05 28.34
CA LEU A 8 -57.21 -35.14 28.84
C LEU A 8 -55.82 -35.79 28.89
N ILE A 9 -55.74 -37.05 29.31
CA ILE A 9 -54.51 -37.85 29.36
C ILE A 9 -53.95 -38.07 27.94
N ILE A 10 -54.83 -38.44 26.97
CA ILE A 10 -54.43 -38.63 25.57
C ILE A 10 -53.89 -37.32 25.00
N LEU A 11 -54.56 -36.19 25.25
CA LEU A 11 -54.13 -34.89 24.78
C LEU A 11 -52.79 -34.48 25.37
N LEU A 12 -52.56 -34.74 26.65
CA LEU A 12 -51.29 -34.51 27.32
C LEU A 12 -50.14 -35.35 26.75
N VAL A 13 -50.41 -36.64 26.48
CA VAL A 13 -49.42 -37.56 25.88
C VAL A 13 -49.05 -37.10 24.47
N LEU A 14 -50.04 -36.70 23.66
CA LEU A 14 -49.79 -36.17 22.33
C LEU A 14 -48.98 -34.88 22.38
N LEU A 15 -49.28 -33.99 23.34
CA LEU A 15 -48.52 -32.77 23.55
C LEU A 15 -47.05 -33.04 23.92
N CYS A 16 -46.84 -33.95 24.87
CA CYS A 16 -45.51 -34.37 25.30
C CYS A 16 -44.73 -35.05 24.16
N ALA A 17 -45.39 -35.90 23.37
CA ALA A 17 -44.77 -36.50 22.19
C ALA A 17 -44.38 -35.45 21.14
N GLY A 18 -45.25 -34.48 20.88
CA GLY A 18 -44.95 -33.36 19.97
C GLY A 18 -43.77 -32.51 20.42
N LEU A 19 -43.69 -32.18 21.71
CA LEU A 19 -42.58 -31.44 22.30
C LEU A 19 -41.26 -32.25 22.23
N ALA A 20 -41.30 -33.56 22.49
CA ALA A 20 -40.12 -34.44 22.42
C ALA A 20 -39.60 -34.54 20.98
N VAL A 21 -40.46 -34.66 19.98
CA VAL A 21 -40.11 -34.67 18.57
C VAL A 21 -39.48 -33.33 18.17
N ARG A 22 -40.10 -32.20 18.56
CA ARG A 22 -39.56 -30.88 18.32
C ARG A 22 -38.15 -30.70 18.90
N GLN A 23 -37.95 -31.12 20.13
CA GLN A 23 -36.66 -31.06 20.82
C GLN A 23 -35.60 -31.90 20.09
N ALA A 24 -35.96 -33.13 19.68
CA ALA A 24 -35.05 -34.02 18.94
C ALA A 24 -34.63 -33.42 17.57
N ILE A 25 -35.53 -32.77 16.84
CA ILE A 25 -35.24 -32.11 15.57
C ILE A 25 -34.30 -30.93 15.80
N LEU A 26 -34.55 -30.11 16.81
CA LEU A 26 -33.71 -28.96 17.16
C LEU A 26 -32.28 -29.42 17.53
N GLU A 27 -32.16 -30.44 18.35
CA GLU A 27 -30.87 -30.97 18.81
C GLU A 27 -30.07 -31.56 17.64
N LYS A 28 -30.71 -32.32 16.74
CA LYS A 28 -30.07 -32.80 15.50
C LYS A 28 -29.64 -31.65 14.61
N GLY A 29 -30.46 -30.61 14.49
CA GLY A 29 -30.14 -29.38 13.70
C GLY A 29 -28.89 -28.68 14.24
N LEU A 30 -28.85 -28.44 15.58
CA LEU A 30 -27.70 -27.79 16.24
C LEU A 30 -26.42 -28.62 16.10
N ARG A 31 -26.49 -29.95 16.29
CA ARG A 31 -25.33 -30.83 16.09
C ARG A 31 -24.82 -30.81 14.65
N ARG A 32 -25.70 -30.72 13.63
CA ARG A 32 -25.30 -30.57 12.22
C ARG A 32 -24.66 -29.22 11.97
N ALA A 33 -25.23 -28.12 12.51
CA ALA A 33 -24.65 -26.81 12.38
C ALA A 33 -23.25 -26.72 13.02
N ALA A 34 -23.09 -27.28 14.23
CA ALA A 34 -21.78 -27.33 14.89
C ALA A 34 -20.75 -28.17 14.12
N ARG A 35 -21.16 -29.27 13.49
CA ARG A 35 -20.27 -30.07 12.65
C ARG A 35 -19.83 -29.32 11.41
N ARG A 36 -20.77 -28.69 10.68
CA ARG A 36 -20.48 -27.85 9.52
C ARG A 36 -19.55 -26.68 9.88
N MET A 37 -19.78 -26.01 11.01
CA MET A 37 -18.91 -24.95 11.50
C MET A 37 -17.48 -25.45 11.70
N ARG A 38 -17.27 -26.64 12.30
CA ARG A 38 -15.93 -27.22 12.45
C ARG A 38 -15.29 -27.56 11.11
N GLU A 39 -16.06 -28.09 10.15
CA GLU A 39 -15.59 -28.39 8.80
C GLU A 39 -15.24 -27.11 8.04
N GLN A 40 -16.01 -26.03 8.20
CA GLN A 40 -15.69 -24.71 7.63
C GLN A 40 -14.44 -24.08 8.23
N MET A 41 -14.26 -24.22 9.56
CA MET A 41 -13.03 -23.75 10.22
C MET A 41 -11.79 -24.50 9.73
N ALA A 42 -11.93 -25.77 9.35
CA ALA A 42 -10.84 -26.62 8.86
C ALA A 42 -10.58 -26.45 7.35
N ASN A 43 -11.63 -26.29 6.53
CA ASN A 43 -11.56 -26.37 5.06
C ASN A 43 -11.82 -25.03 4.34
N GLU A 44 -11.93 -23.92 5.07
CA GLU A 44 -12.15 -22.56 4.51
C GLU A 44 -13.38 -22.44 3.58
N THR A 45 -14.41 -23.24 3.81
CA THR A 45 -15.61 -23.26 2.96
C THR A 45 -16.60 -22.16 3.36
N THR A 46 -17.29 -21.53 2.38
CA THR A 46 -18.15 -20.34 2.57
C THR A 46 -19.64 -20.65 2.74
N ALA A 47 -20.01 -21.87 3.09
CA ALA A 47 -21.42 -22.23 3.19
C ALA A 47 -22.08 -21.62 4.45
N ARG A 48 -23.22 -20.93 4.28
CA ARG A 48 -24.00 -20.40 5.39
C ARG A 48 -24.55 -21.51 6.29
N LEU A 49 -24.49 -21.29 7.59
CA LEU A 49 -25.09 -22.18 8.57
C LEU A 49 -26.60 -21.95 8.59
N ALA A 50 -27.39 -23.02 8.42
CA ALA A 50 -28.84 -22.97 8.47
C ALA A 50 -29.39 -24.11 9.33
N LEU A 51 -30.53 -23.87 10.00
CA LEU A 51 -31.27 -24.89 10.76
C LEU A 51 -32.50 -25.35 9.97
N PRO A 52 -32.81 -26.64 9.98
CA PRO A 52 -33.99 -27.19 9.32
C PRO A 52 -35.30 -26.95 10.11
N CYS A 53 -35.24 -26.39 11.30
CA CYS A 53 -36.40 -26.17 12.16
C CYS A 53 -36.39 -24.72 12.70
N PRO A 54 -37.44 -23.93 12.48
CA PRO A 54 -37.52 -22.56 12.93
C PRO A 54 -37.61 -22.48 14.45
N SER A 55 -36.58 -21.92 15.06
CA SER A 55 -36.57 -21.50 16.45
C SER A 55 -35.97 -20.11 16.49
N ALA A 56 -36.76 -19.11 16.87
CA ALA A 56 -36.34 -17.69 16.76
C ALA A 56 -34.98 -17.44 17.45
N GLY A 57 -34.74 -17.98 18.65
CA GLY A 57 -33.46 -17.78 19.31
C GLY A 57 -32.28 -18.53 18.66
N ALA A 58 -32.55 -19.69 18.01
CA ALA A 58 -31.48 -20.41 17.30
C ALA A 58 -31.15 -19.77 15.95
N GLU A 59 -32.14 -19.18 15.27
CA GLU A 59 -31.94 -18.40 14.04
C GLU A 59 -31.14 -17.12 14.31
N GLU A 60 -31.44 -16.42 15.39
CA GLU A 60 -30.70 -15.23 15.82
C GLU A 60 -29.23 -15.58 16.12
N LEU A 61 -28.99 -16.66 16.88
CA LEU A 61 -27.62 -17.12 17.17
C LEU A 61 -26.88 -17.48 15.89
N LEU A 62 -27.51 -18.18 14.95
CA LEU A 62 -26.90 -18.55 13.67
C LEU A 62 -26.64 -17.33 12.77
N SER A 63 -27.52 -16.35 12.82
CA SER A 63 -27.29 -15.07 12.11
C SER A 63 -26.03 -14.38 12.64
N CYS A 64 -25.88 -14.26 13.96
CA CYS A 64 -24.66 -13.70 14.57
C CYS A 64 -23.41 -14.52 14.22
N LEU A 65 -23.51 -15.86 14.24
CA LEU A 65 -22.40 -16.73 13.86
C LEU A 65 -22.03 -16.57 12.38
N ASN A 66 -23.00 -16.48 11.49
CA ASN A 66 -22.76 -16.24 10.06
C ASN A 66 -22.08 -14.90 9.83
N GLN A 67 -22.52 -13.82 10.51
CA GLN A 67 -21.87 -12.51 10.44
C GLN A 67 -20.42 -12.57 10.94
N LEU A 68 -20.17 -13.28 12.03
CA LEU A 68 -18.81 -13.44 12.56
C LEU A 68 -17.91 -14.24 11.61
N LEU A 69 -18.45 -15.25 10.93
CA LEU A 69 -17.73 -16.00 9.90
C LEU A 69 -17.44 -15.15 8.66
N GLU A 70 -18.39 -14.31 8.22
CA GLU A 70 -18.20 -13.37 7.13
C GLU A 70 -17.07 -12.36 7.46
N LEU A 71 -17.11 -11.73 8.63
CA LEU A 71 -16.05 -10.81 9.10
C LEU A 71 -14.68 -11.48 9.14
N ARG A 72 -14.61 -12.71 9.67
CA ARG A 72 -13.36 -13.49 9.69
C ARG A 72 -12.82 -13.80 8.29
N GLN A 73 -13.70 -14.04 7.33
CA GLN A 73 -13.31 -14.27 5.94
C GLN A 73 -12.78 -12.99 5.28
N GLU A 74 -13.42 -11.86 5.52
CA GLU A 74 -12.96 -10.56 5.05
C GLU A 74 -11.58 -10.21 5.61
N GLU A 75 -11.37 -10.40 6.93
CA GLU A 75 -10.07 -10.22 7.56
C GLU A 75 -9.00 -11.13 6.92
N ARG A 76 -9.30 -12.42 6.74
CA ARG A 76 -8.36 -13.35 6.11
C ARG A 76 -8.05 -12.98 4.67
N ALA A 77 -9.05 -12.56 3.90
CA ALA A 77 -8.85 -12.09 2.53
C ALA A 77 -7.95 -10.86 2.49
N LEU A 78 -8.14 -9.91 3.43
CA LEU A 78 -7.30 -8.75 3.59
C LEU A 78 -5.85 -9.13 3.96
N TYR A 79 -5.69 -10.05 4.92
CA TYR A 79 -4.36 -10.56 5.31
C TYR A 79 -3.63 -11.23 4.14
N ARG A 80 -4.30 -12.07 3.37
CA ARG A 80 -3.71 -12.72 2.17
C ARG A 80 -3.29 -11.70 1.12
N ARG A 81 -4.12 -10.66 0.89
CA ARG A 81 -3.75 -9.57 -0.03
C ARG A 81 -2.52 -8.82 0.44
N LYS A 82 -2.46 -8.49 1.73
CA LYS A 82 -1.28 -7.83 2.34
C LYS A 82 -0.03 -8.71 2.25
N GLU A 83 -0.15 -10.01 2.50
CA GLU A 83 0.97 -10.95 2.39
C GLU A 83 1.47 -11.08 0.95
N GLN A 84 0.56 -11.19 -0.03
CA GLN A 84 0.92 -11.22 -1.45
C GLN A 84 1.61 -9.93 -1.88
N GLU A 85 1.09 -8.79 -1.45
CA GLU A 85 1.69 -7.49 -1.72
C GLU A 85 3.09 -7.38 -1.12
N LEU A 86 3.28 -7.78 0.14
CA LEU A 86 4.60 -7.83 0.79
C LEU A 86 5.58 -8.74 0.02
N ARG A 87 5.15 -9.94 -0.40
CA ARG A 87 5.98 -10.85 -1.21
C ARG A 87 6.37 -10.22 -2.54
N ARG A 88 5.44 -9.52 -3.20
CA ARG A 88 5.72 -8.80 -4.45
C ARG A 88 6.74 -7.68 -4.24
N GLN A 89 6.59 -6.90 -3.16
CA GLN A 89 7.52 -5.83 -2.80
C GLN A 89 8.92 -6.37 -2.52
N ILE A 90 9.06 -7.46 -1.74
CA ILE A 90 10.35 -8.10 -1.47
C ILE A 90 10.99 -8.60 -2.78
N ALA A 91 10.22 -9.19 -3.69
CA ALA A 91 10.71 -9.64 -4.98
C ALA A 91 11.21 -8.48 -5.84
N ASN A 92 10.47 -7.36 -5.89
CA ASN A 92 10.88 -6.16 -6.63
C ASN A 92 12.16 -5.56 -6.05
N VAL A 93 12.24 -5.36 -4.74
CA VAL A 93 13.44 -4.87 -4.04
C VAL A 93 14.65 -5.77 -4.33
N SER A 94 14.47 -7.09 -4.25
CA SER A 94 15.53 -8.07 -4.51
C SER A 94 16.03 -8.00 -5.95
N HIS A 95 15.13 -7.80 -6.91
CA HIS A 95 15.47 -7.63 -8.33
C HIS A 95 16.26 -6.34 -8.55
N ASP A 96 15.81 -5.23 -7.98
CA ASP A 96 16.39 -3.91 -8.19
C ASP A 96 17.75 -3.73 -7.49
N LEU A 97 17.99 -4.47 -6.40
CA LEU A 97 19.31 -4.59 -5.77
C LEU A 97 20.26 -5.49 -6.59
N ARG A 98 19.75 -6.57 -7.18
CA ARG A 98 20.57 -7.52 -7.94
C ARG A 98 21.17 -6.89 -9.19
N THR A 99 20.41 -6.05 -9.89
CA THR A 99 20.84 -5.44 -11.16
C THR A 99 22.12 -4.61 -11.02
N PRO A 100 22.22 -3.58 -10.15
CA PRO A 100 23.45 -2.83 -9.96
C PRO A 100 24.59 -3.69 -9.39
N LEU A 101 24.29 -4.63 -8.49
CA LEU A 101 25.27 -5.52 -7.90
C LEU A 101 25.91 -6.44 -8.96
N THR A 102 25.10 -7.04 -9.84
CA THR A 102 25.61 -7.87 -10.95
C THR A 102 26.48 -7.05 -11.90
N SER A 103 26.09 -5.79 -12.18
CA SER A 103 26.89 -4.89 -12.99
C SER A 103 28.25 -4.60 -12.33
N ILE A 104 28.27 -4.27 -11.04
CA ILE A 104 29.52 -4.04 -10.27
C ILE A 104 30.43 -5.27 -10.36
N LEU A 105 29.91 -6.46 -10.07
CA LEU A 105 30.67 -7.70 -10.11
C LEU A 105 31.21 -8.00 -11.53
N GLY A 106 30.41 -7.77 -12.58
CA GLY A 106 30.84 -7.96 -13.95
C GLY A 106 31.99 -7.02 -14.34
N TYR A 107 31.90 -5.73 -14.00
CA TYR A 107 32.97 -4.77 -14.29
C TYR A 107 34.23 -5.03 -13.44
N LEU A 108 34.11 -5.52 -12.20
CA LEU A 108 35.23 -5.95 -11.40
C LEU A 108 36.00 -7.15 -12.06
N GLN A 109 35.26 -8.14 -12.58
CA GLN A 109 35.87 -9.25 -13.32
C GLN A 109 36.60 -8.78 -14.58
N LEU A 110 36.02 -7.78 -15.29
CA LEU A 110 36.70 -7.18 -16.46
C LEU A 110 37.98 -6.42 -16.07
N LEU A 111 38.07 -5.86 -14.87
CA LEU A 111 39.27 -5.17 -14.35
C LEU A 111 40.38 -6.12 -13.96
N GLU A 112 40.09 -7.42 -13.68
CA GLU A 112 41.06 -8.46 -13.37
C GLU A 112 41.81 -8.95 -14.62
N GLY A 113 41.34 -8.63 -15.84
CA GLY A 113 41.95 -9.04 -17.09
C GLY A 113 43.34 -8.39 -17.32
N GLU A 114 44.31 -9.21 -17.72
CA GLU A 114 45.64 -8.73 -18.06
C GLU A 114 45.63 -7.87 -19.34
N GLY A 115 46.39 -6.75 -19.33
CA GLY A 115 46.53 -5.89 -20.52
C GLY A 115 45.41 -4.87 -20.78
N LEU A 116 44.55 -4.57 -19.81
CA LEU A 116 43.51 -3.58 -19.94
C LEU A 116 44.11 -2.16 -20.08
N PRO A 117 43.76 -1.38 -21.15
CA PRO A 117 44.20 0.01 -21.29
C PRO A 117 43.78 0.87 -20.10
N LEU A 118 44.60 1.86 -19.73
CA LEU A 118 44.33 2.75 -18.58
C LEU A 118 42.99 3.50 -18.75
N GLU A 119 42.65 3.91 -19.95
CA GLU A 119 41.37 4.59 -20.25
C GLU A 119 40.18 3.70 -19.97
N LYS A 120 40.20 2.44 -20.41
CA LYS A 120 39.13 1.48 -20.12
C LYS A 120 39.05 1.13 -18.65
N ARG A 121 40.17 1.10 -17.94
CA ARG A 121 40.22 0.88 -16.50
C ARG A 121 39.50 2.03 -15.77
N ALA A 122 39.75 3.27 -16.16
CA ALA A 122 39.10 4.45 -15.60
C ALA A 122 37.59 4.44 -15.90
N GLU A 123 37.20 4.07 -17.13
CA GLU A 123 35.80 3.92 -17.52
C GLU A 123 35.06 2.87 -16.65
N TYR A 124 35.65 1.69 -16.49
CA TYR A 124 35.04 0.63 -15.68
C TYR A 124 34.91 1.01 -14.21
N LEU A 125 35.92 1.67 -13.63
CA LEU A 125 35.84 2.19 -12.27
C LEU A 125 34.76 3.24 -12.11
N ALA A 126 34.60 4.15 -13.08
CA ALA A 126 33.51 5.14 -13.04
C ALA A 126 32.11 4.47 -13.09
N VAL A 127 31.96 3.41 -13.91
CA VAL A 127 30.70 2.65 -13.93
C VAL A 127 30.44 1.97 -12.59
N ILE A 128 31.46 1.33 -11.99
CA ILE A 128 31.35 0.68 -10.68
C ILE A 128 30.92 1.71 -9.62
N GLU A 129 31.60 2.86 -9.57
CA GLU A 129 31.27 3.93 -8.63
C GLU A 129 29.83 4.42 -8.82
N GLY A 130 29.40 4.67 -10.06
CA GLY A 130 28.02 5.08 -10.36
C GLY A 130 26.99 4.06 -9.91
N ARG A 131 27.24 2.75 -10.12
CA ARG A 131 26.35 1.67 -9.66
C ARG A 131 26.32 1.52 -8.15
N ALA A 132 27.48 1.69 -7.48
CA ALA A 132 27.57 1.67 -6.02
C ALA A 132 26.80 2.83 -5.38
N ARG A 133 26.91 4.05 -5.93
CA ARG A 133 26.10 5.23 -5.51
C ARG A 133 24.61 5.00 -5.72
N THR A 134 24.21 4.42 -6.83
CA THR A 134 22.80 4.06 -7.08
C THR A 134 22.29 3.07 -6.03
N LEU A 135 23.07 2.03 -5.71
CA LEU A 135 22.71 1.05 -4.68
C LEU A 135 22.59 1.69 -3.29
N GLN A 136 23.52 2.56 -2.94
CA GLN A 136 23.49 3.31 -1.67
C GLN A 136 22.21 4.17 -1.55
N THR A 137 21.86 4.91 -2.61
CA THR A 137 20.65 5.72 -2.65
C THR A 137 19.40 4.86 -2.51
N PHE A 138 19.37 3.69 -3.16
CA PHE A 138 18.25 2.76 -3.08
C PHE A 138 18.08 2.23 -1.64
N ILE A 139 19.17 1.78 -0.99
CA ILE A 139 19.12 1.29 0.39
C ILE A 139 18.65 2.39 1.35
N ALA A 140 19.16 3.61 1.20
CA ALA A 140 18.74 4.75 2.02
C ALA A 140 17.24 5.04 1.86
N ALA A 141 16.73 5.08 0.62
CA ALA A 141 15.32 5.30 0.33
C ALA A 141 14.43 4.17 0.90
N PHE A 142 14.88 2.91 0.80
CA PHE A 142 14.20 1.76 1.38
C PHE A 142 14.11 1.84 2.91
N TYR A 143 15.23 2.14 3.55
CA TYR A 143 15.29 2.28 5.01
C TYR A 143 14.38 3.41 5.51
N ASP A 144 14.43 4.54 4.84
CA ASP A 144 13.60 5.70 5.16
C ASP A 144 12.11 5.41 5.02
N LEU A 145 11.71 4.77 3.91
CA LEU A 145 10.31 4.37 3.69
C LEU A 145 9.85 3.38 4.77
N SER A 146 10.69 2.40 5.10
CA SER A 146 10.39 1.42 6.16
C SER A 146 10.17 2.08 7.52
N ARG A 147 10.98 3.08 7.89
CA ARG A 147 10.82 3.83 9.15
C ARG A 147 9.54 4.69 9.16
N ILE A 148 9.25 5.36 8.04
CA ILE A 148 8.05 6.18 7.89
C ILE A 148 6.80 5.31 8.09
N GLU A 149 6.75 4.13 7.47
CA GLU A 149 5.63 3.20 7.53
C GLU A 149 5.51 2.46 8.87
N GLY A 150 6.64 2.13 9.48
CA GLY A 150 6.69 1.56 10.83
C GLY A 150 6.19 2.52 11.92
N GLY A 151 5.91 3.78 11.57
CA GLY A 151 5.51 4.80 12.54
C GLY A 151 6.67 5.27 13.43
N GLU A 152 7.89 4.84 13.12
CA GLU A 152 9.09 5.16 13.90
C GLU A 152 9.56 6.61 13.68
N LEU A 153 9.03 7.31 12.69
CA LEU A 153 9.28 8.71 12.45
C LEU A 153 8.17 9.55 13.10
N PRO A 154 8.38 10.13 14.28
CA PRO A 154 7.43 11.07 14.86
C PRO A 154 7.38 12.31 13.96
N LEU A 155 6.16 12.73 13.59
CA LEU A 155 5.94 13.99 12.88
C LEU A 155 5.73 15.10 13.91
N GLU A 156 6.59 16.09 13.88
CA GLU A 156 6.49 17.26 14.74
C GLU A 156 5.73 18.36 14.00
N ARG A 157 4.43 18.47 14.26
CA ARG A 157 3.58 19.47 13.59
C ARG A 157 3.85 20.86 14.12
N GLU A 158 4.18 21.77 13.22
CA GLU A 158 4.40 23.18 13.45
C GLU A 158 3.70 24.05 12.39
N LYS A 159 3.73 25.35 12.53
CA LYS A 159 3.21 26.26 11.50
C LYS A 159 4.24 26.40 10.39
N VAL A 160 3.95 25.80 9.23
CA VAL A 160 4.81 25.78 8.05
C VAL A 160 4.27 26.72 6.97
N ASP A 161 5.10 27.62 6.47
CA ASP A 161 4.85 28.41 5.27
C ASP A 161 5.21 27.58 4.03
N LEU A 162 4.17 27.05 3.35
CA LEU A 162 4.35 26.22 2.16
C LEU A 162 4.95 27.00 0.99
N SER A 163 4.68 28.32 0.87
CA SER A 163 5.22 29.15 -0.20
C SER A 163 6.73 29.26 -0.08
N ARG A 164 7.20 29.51 1.13
CA ARG A 164 8.64 29.56 1.44
C ARG A 164 9.28 28.19 1.25
N ALA A 165 8.71 27.13 1.82
CA ALA A 165 9.26 25.79 1.71
C ALA A 165 9.37 25.34 0.25
N LEU A 166 8.37 25.63 -0.60
CA LEU A 166 8.41 25.32 -2.03
C LEU A 166 9.48 26.14 -2.77
N SER A 167 9.56 27.45 -2.49
CA SER A 167 10.57 28.34 -3.09
C SER A 167 11.99 27.91 -2.74
N ASP A 168 12.25 27.53 -1.48
CA ASP A 168 13.55 27.04 -1.03
C ASP A 168 13.94 25.73 -1.77
N GLN A 169 12.98 24.82 -2.00
CA GLN A 169 13.22 23.58 -2.73
C GLN A 169 13.47 23.83 -4.23
N LEU A 170 12.74 24.74 -4.85
CA LEU A 170 12.96 25.14 -6.25
C LEU A 170 14.34 25.78 -6.42
N ALA A 171 14.73 26.66 -5.49
CA ALA A 171 16.05 27.27 -5.50
C ALA A 171 17.18 26.24 -5.33
N ALA A 172 17.01 25.27 -4.43
CA ALA A 172 17.96 24.18 -4.24
C ALA A 172 18.09 23.24 -5.46
N ALA A 173 17.02 23.11 -6.26
CA ALA A 173 17.00 22.28 -7.45
C ALA A 173 17.39 23.04 -8.74
N TYR A 174 17.68 24.34 -8.66
CA TYR A 174 17.87 25.22 -9.83
C TYR A 174 18.92 24.70 -10.82
N GLU A 175 20.11 24.35 -10.35
CA GLU A 175 21.18 23.83 -11.20
C GLU A 175 20.79 22.52 -11.89
N GLN A 176 20.03 21.66 -11.19
CA GLN A 176 19.56 20.37 -11.73
C GLN A 176 18.48 20.59 -12.80
N ILE A 177 17.58 21.57 -12.58
CA ILE A 177 16.55 21.98 -13.53
C ILE A 177 17.19 22.49 -14.80
N GLU A 178 18.17 23.40 -14.67
CA GLU A 178 18.90 23.98 -15.80
C GLU A 178 19.68 22.91 -16.58
N ALA A 179 20.35 21.99 -15.86
CA ALA A 179 21.07 20.87 -16.48
C ALA A 179 20.13 19.88 -17.22
N ALA A 180 18.88 19.73 -16.74
CA ALA A 180 17.88 18.90 -17.39
C ALA A 180 17.23 19.58 -18.61
N GLY A 181 17.46 20.87 -18.82
CA GLY A 181 16.87 21.62 -19.91
C GLY A 181 15.38 21.84 -19.83
N LEU A 182 14.78 21.71 -18.62
CA LEU A 182 13.35 21.89 -18.39
C LEU A 182 13.01 23.37 -18.23
N ALA A 183 12.00 23.84 -18.96
CA ALA A 183 11.36 25.12 -18.69
C ALA A 183 10.46 24.97 -17.44
N VAL A 184 10.65 25.82 -16.42
CA VAL A 184 9.85 25.76 -15.20
C VAL A 184 8.91 26.95 -15.12
N GLU A 185 7.62 26.66 -15.01
CA GLU A 185 6.55 27.63 -14.76
C GLU A 185 6.13 27.53 -13.29
N VAL A 186 6.33 28.61 -12.53
CA VAL A 186 5.99 28.66 -11.11
C VAL A 186 4.87 29.65 -10.88
N ASP A 187 3.76 29.18 -10.30
CA ASP A 187 2.62 30.01 -9.92
C ASP A 187 2.28 29.74 -8.42
N ILE A 188 2.76 30.65 -7.57
CA ILE A 188 2.50 30.61 -6.12
C ILE A 188 1.55 31.74 -5.77
N ALA A 189 0.34 31.40 -5.35
CA ALA A 189 -0.65 32.39 -4.95
C ALA A 189 -0.13 33.23 -3.74
N PRO A 190 -0.28 34.57 -3.79
CA PRO A 190 0.18 35.42 -2.71
C PRO A 190 -0.70 35.27 -1.45
N GLY A 191 -0.07 35.44 -0.28
CA GLY A 191 -0.82 35.52 1.00
C GLY A 191 -1.43 34.23 1.48
N LEU A 192 -0.88 33.07 1.11
CA LEU A 192 -1.31 31.78 1.63
C LEU A 192 -1.04 31.69 3.15
N PRO A 193 -2.01 31.26 3.96
CA PRO A 193 -1.79 31.08 5.38
C PRO A 193 -0.86 29.89 5.65
N PRO A 194 -0.10 29.91 6.76
CA PRO A 194 0.69 28.76 7.18
C PRO A 194 -0.23 27.58 7.53
N VAL A 195 0.25 26.35 7.30
CA VAL A 195 -0.45 25.12 7.64
C VAL A 195 0.21 24.40 8.82
N TRP A 196 -0.55 23.59 9.53
CA TRP A 196 0.00 22.72 10.56
C TRP A 196 0.53 21.43 9.92
N ALA A 197 1.86 21.34 9.80
CA ALA A 197 2.56 20.23 9.15
C ALA A 197 3.95 20.05 9.79
N ASP A 198 4.61 18.95 9.46
CA ASP A 198 6.03 18.75 9.78
C ASP A 198 6.88 19.36 8.65
N SER A 199 7.77 20.30 8.99
CA SER A 199 8.58 21.02 7.98
C SER A 199 9.54 20.10 7.23
N GLY A 200 10.09 19.08 7.89
CA GLY A 200 10.94 18.08 7.27
C GLY A 200 10.16 17.18 6.31
N ALA A 201 8.94 16.78 6.69
CA ALA A 201 8.06 16.01 5.82
C ALA A 201 7.63 16.82 4.58
N VAL A 202 7.27 18.09 4.73
CA VAL A 202 6.94 18.99 3.61
C VAL A 202 8.13 19.13 2.65
N THR A 203 9.32 19.40 3.18
CA THR A 203 10.56 19.46 2.41
C THR A 203 10.79 18.19 1.61
N ARG A 204 10.59 17.04 2.23
CA ARG A 204 10.78 15.73 1.62
C ARG A 204 9.74 15.43 0.53
N ILE A 205 8.48 15.86 0.73
CA ILE A 205 7.43 15.76 -0.30
C ILE A 205 7.84 16.58 -1.53
N PHE A 206 8.16 17.86 -1.37
CA PHE A 206 8.52 18.71 -2.50
C PHE A 206 9.78 18.24 -3.21
N SER A 207 10.81 17.83 -2.49
CA SER A 207 12.04 17.27 -3.07
C SER A 207 11.78 16.01 -3.89
N ASN A 208 10.92 15.09 -3.39
CA ASN A 208 10.57 13.88 -4.15
C ASN A 208 9.77 14.19 -5.41
N LEU A 209 8.81 15.13 -5.35
CA LEU A 209 8.04 15.55 -6.51
C LEU A 209 8.90 16.24 -7.56
N LEU A 210 9.80 17.14 -7.13
CA LEU A 210 10.77 17.79 -8.02
C LEU A 210 11.73 16.78 -8.66
N THR A 211 12.30 15.88 -7.87
CA THR A 211 13.19 14.82 -8.37
C THR A 211 12.48 13.92 -9.38
N ASN A 212 11.21 13.60 -9.13
CA ASN A 212 10.40 12.84 -10.08
C ASN A 212 10.20 13.59 -11.39
N ALA A 213 9.83 14.88 -11.31
CA ALA A 213 9.65 15.73 -12.48
C ALA A 213 10.94 15.90 -13.29
N LEU A 214 12.08 16.10 -12.62
CA LEU A 214 13.41 16.22 -13.26
C LEU A 214 13.83 14.96 -14.00
N ARG A 215 13.42 13.79 -13.50
CA ARG A 215 13.79 12.49 -14.10
C ARG A 215 12.89 12.07 -15.25
N HIS A 216 11.63 12.46 -15.21
CA HIS A 216 10.60 11.97 -16.12
C HIS A 216 9.95 13.06 -16.95
N GLY A 217 10.20 14.32 -16.59
CA GLY A 217 9.65 15.47 -17.29
C GLY A 217 10.33 15.70 -18.62
N GLU A 218 9.53 16.06 -19.61
CA GLU A 218 9.93 16.56 -20.90
C GLU A 218 9.43 17.98 -21.05
N ASP A 219 10.22 18.83 -21.69
CA ASP A 219 9.93 20.21 -22.05
C ASP A 219 9.64 21.15 -20.86
N THR A 220 8.50 20.98 -20.18
CA THR A 220 8.03 21.95 -19.19
C THR A 220 7.59 21.28 -17.90
N LEU A 221 8.01 21.84 -16.77
CA LEU A 221 7.51 21.55 -15.43
C LEU A 221 6.67 22.72 -14.92
N SER A 222 5.38 22.51 -14.72
CA SER A 222 4.49 23.49 -14.07
C SER A 222 4.31 23.16 -12.60
N VAL A 223 4.61 24.12 -11.73
CA VAL A 223 4.49 24.01 -10.26
C VAL A 223 3.54 25.09 -9.77
N ARG A 224 2.41 24.69 -9.21
CA ARG A 224 1.41 25.61 -8.68
C ARG A 224 1.13 25.38 -7.22
N LEU A 225 0.98 26.46 -6.47
CA LEU A 225 0.56 26.45 -5.07
C LEU A 225 -0.57 27.46 -4.86
N TYR A 226 -1.76 26.99 -4.56
CA TYR A 226 -2.95 27.83 -4.50
C TYR A 226 -3.94 27.34 -3.46
N ARG A 227 -4.93 28.18 -3.14
CA ARG A 227 -6.01 27.86 -2.19
C ARG A 227 -7.31 27.61 -2.95
N GLU A 228 -7.95 26.48 -2.67
CA GLU A 228 -9.25 26.14 -3.21
C GLU A 228 -10.13 25.50 -2.12
N GLY A 229 -11.38 25.95 -1.99
CA GLY A 229 -12.32 25.36 -1.03
C GLY A 229 -11.87 25.35 0.45
N GLY A 230 -10.93 26.24 0.83
CA GLY A 230 -10.37 26.27 2.18
C GLY A 230 -9.13 25.39 2.39
N VAL A 231 -8.72 24.63 1.39
CA VAL A 231 -7.53 23.77 1.38
C VAL A 231 -6.44 24.42 0.53
N ILE A 232 -5.17 24.25 0.92
CA ILE A 232 -4.02 24.65 0.10
C ILE A 232 -3.60 23.44 -0.73
N LEU A 233 -3.52 23.63 -2.04
CA LEU A 233 -3.15 22.61 -3.01
C LEU A 233 -1.80 22.94 -3.61
N SER A 234 -0.90 21.95 -3.67
CA SER A 234 0.32 22.00 -4.44
C SER A 234 0.21 21.05 -5.65
N ALA A 235 0.38 21.57 -6.86
CA ALA A 235 0.28 20.78 -8.08
C ALA A 235 1.61 20.83 -8.83
N PHE A 236 2.14 19.65 -9.16
CA PHE A 236 3.31 19.46 -10.00
C PHE A 236 2.86 18.75 -11.27
N SER A 237 3.06 19.38 -12.42
CA SER A 237 2.64 18.83 -13.71
C SER A 237 3.79 18.89 -14.71
N ASN A 238 4.08 17.78 -15.33
CA ASN A 238 5.05 17.68 -16.41
C ASN A 238 4.53 16.71 -17.47
N ARG A 239 5.01 16.88 -18.70
CA ARG A 239 4.81 15.90 -19.76
C ARG A 239 5.75 14.72 -19.52
N ALA A 240 5.27 13.50 -19.71
CA ALA A 240 6.07 12.29 -19.64
C ALA A 240 5.64 11.31 -20.74
N GLU A 241 6.58 10.81 -21.53
CA GLU A 241 6.29 9.78 -22.52
C GLU A 241 6.15 8.40 -21.90
N GLY A 242 5.24 7.59 -22.44
CA GLY A 242 5.11 6.16 -22.11
C GLY A 242 4.39 5.85 -20.81
N LEU A 243 3.83 6.84 -20.10
CA LEU A 243 2.99 6.60 -18.94
C LEU A 243 1.60 6.14 -19.39
N THR A 244 1.18 4.95 -18.96
CA THR A 244 -0.15 4.42 -19.25
C THR A 244 -1.14 4.73 -18.14
N ALA A 245 -2.46 4.59 -18.39
CA ALA A 245 -3.48 4.71 -17.35
C ALA A 245 -3.32 3.64 -16.24
N GLU A 246 -2.79 2.48 -16.59
CA GLU A 246 -2.48 1.41 -15.65
C GLU A 246 -1.29 1.82 -14.76
N ASP A 247 -0.23 2.39 -15.34
CA ASP A 247 0.90 2.93 -14.57
C ASP A 247 0.42 4.01 -13.58
N ALA A 248 -0.46 4.92 -14.02
CA ALA A 248 -0.99 6.00 -13.18
C ALA A 248 -1.74 5.49 -11.94
N ALA A 249 -2.39 4.33 -12.03
CA ALA A 249 -3.07 3.69 -10.89
C ALA A 249 -2.09 3.15 -9.83
N HIS A 250 -0.84 2.87 -10.23
CA HIS A 250 0.17 2.20 -9.40
C HIS A 250 1.38 3.07 -9.04
N VAL A 251 1.47 4.32 -9.53
CA VAL A 251 2.66 5.19 -9.32
C VAL A 251 2.97 5.49 -7.85
N PHE A 252 1.98 5.39 -6.97
CA PHE A 252 2.15 5.57 -5.52
C PHE A 252 2.46 4.27 -4.79
N GLU A 253 2.43 3.12 -5.47
CA GLU A 253 2.85 1.86 -4.87
C GLU A 253 4.36 1.83 -4.65
N ARG A 254 4.78 1.15 -3.60
CA ARG A 254 6.19 1.02 -3.22
C ARG A 254 6.99 0.32 -4.30
N PHE A 255 8.13 0.90 -4.65
CA PHE A 255 9.06 0.31 -5.62
C PHE A 255 8.42 0.04 -6.99
N TYR A 256 7.30 0.72 -7.29
CA TYR A 256 6.72 0.68 -8.61
C TYR A 256 7.57 1.54 -9.57
N THR A 257 8.02 0.90 -10.62
CA THR A 257 8.71 1.55 -11.74
C THR A 257 8.01 1.08 -13.01
N GLY A 258 7.29 1.95 -13.70
CA GLY A 258 6.53 1.59 -14.91
C GLY A 258 7.35 0.76 -15.90
N GLY A 259 6.72 -0.22 -16.56
CA GLY A 259 7.39 -1.32 -17.25
C GLY A 259 8.40 -0.94 -18.34
N LYS A 260 8.31 0.26 -18.95
CA LYS A 260 9.23 0.76 -19.99
C LYS A 260 10.34 1.68 -19.47
N MET A 261 10.24 2.17 -18.23
CA MET A 261 11.17 3.15 -17.63
C MET A 261 12.21 2.54 -16.69
N ARG A 262 12.49 1.24 -16.79
CA ARG A 262 13.51 0.56 -15.98
C ARG A 262 14.94 0.92 -16.40
N THR A 263 15.34 2.15 -16.18
CA THR A 263 16.73 2.61 -16.48
C THR A 263 17.72 2.39 -15.32
N GLY A 264 17.44 1.52 -14.38
CA GLY A 264 18.39 1.10 -13.32
C GLY A 264 18.80 2.16 -12.29
N GLN A 265 18.25 3.37 -12.35
CA GLN A 265 18.52 4.47 -11.41
C GLN A 265 17.31 4.85 -10.54
N MET A 266 16.21 4.10 -10.64
CA MET A 266 14.93 4.45 -10.02
C MET A 266 14.68 3.57 -8.81
N THR A 267 14.38 4.21 -7.69
CA THR A 267 14.04 3.49 -6.45
C THR A 267 12.56 3.15 -6.35
N GLY A 268 11.69 3.80 -7.14
CA GLY A 268 10.22 3.67 -6.99
C GLY A 268 9.69 4.04 -5.59
N ALA A 269 10.54 4.59 -4.72
CA ALA A 269 10.19 4.92 -3.35
C ALA A 269 9.71 6.37 -3.17
N GLY A 270 10.04 7.27 -4.11
CA GLY A 270 9.79 8.71 -3.96
C GLY A 270 8.31 9.06 -3.85
N LEU A 271 7.48 8.62 -4.81
CA LEU A 271 6.04 8.88 -4.79
C LEU A 271 5.31 8.12 -3.68
N ALA A 272 5.76 6.89 -3.34
CA ALA A 272 5.26 6.17 -2.17
C ALA A 272 5.52 6.94 -0.86
N THR A 273 6.71 7.54 -0.72
CA THR A 273 7.06 8.41 0.40
C THR A 273 6.16 9.66 0.45
N VAL A 274 5.90 10.29 -0.71
CA VAL A 274 4.98 11.45 -0.81
C VAL A 274 3.60 11.07 -0.29
N ASN A 275 3.01 9.99 -0.82
CA ASN A 275 1.69 9.52 -0.41
C ASN A 275 1.62 9.28 1.10
N HIS A 276 2.57 8.52 1.63
CA HIS A 276 2.56 8.13 3.03
C HIS A 276 2.76 9.32 3.99
N LEU A 277 3.65 10.26 3.66
CA LEU A 277 3.81 11.49 4.46
C LEU A 277 2.59 12.39 4.41
N ALA A 278 1.96 12.52 3.22
CA ALA A 278 0.74 13.32 3.07
C ALA A 278 -0.46 12.74 3.84
N GLU A 279 -0.62 11.41 3.87
CA GLU A 279 -1.67 10.74 4.66
C GLU A 279 -1.48 10.88 6.18
N ARG A 280 -0.25 11.03 6.64
CA ARG A 280 0.08 11.13 8.08
C ARG A 280 0.05 12.57 8.63
N MET A 281 0.14 13.57 7.77
CA MET A 281 0.07 14.99 8.15
C MET A 281 -1.36 15.47 8.28
#